data_648fbdf8b9b563bd9613c2fc70c19add
#
_entry.id   648fbdf8b9b563bd9613c2fc70c19add
#
_cell.length_a   1.000
_cell.length_b   1.000
_cell.length_c   1.000
_cell.angle_alpha   90.00
_cell.angle_beta   90.00
_cell.angle_gamma   90.00
#
_symmetry.space_group_name_H-M   'P 1'
#
loop_
_entity.id
_entity.type
_entity.pdbx_description
1 polymer ?
#
loop_
_entity_poly.entity_id
_entity_poly.type
_entity_poly.pdbx_seq_one_letter_code
_entity_poly.pdbx_strand_id
1 'polypeptide(L)'
;VFCLDFSGSMSGDGFDELDDAMNYILDYDRASKDKLQFSAKDKITVITFGSHVYNTWHASGHDTDELRKNIDGSVPTGTTALYDAVIKGLDILNKDSDDYTKTIIAMTDGNINVGTFSDLKNKYKKVKDEIPIYSITFGSAEEEQLEVIADLSNARVFDGKTDLLTAFKKVRGYN
;
A
#
# COMPACT_ATOMS: atom_id res chain seq x y z
N VAL A 1 -6.45 -1.35 -1.36
CA VAL A 1 -5.73 -0.14 -1.79
C VAL A 1 -4.26 -0.31 -1.48
N PHE A 2 -3.39 -0.03 -2.45
CA PHE A 2 -1.94 0.07 -2.27
C PHE A 2 -1.54 1.55 -2.22
N CYS A 3 -0.83 1.97 -1.19
CA CYS A 3 -0.19 3.27 -1.09
C CYS A 3 1.31 3.07 -1.30
N LEU A 4 1.84 3.48 -2.45
CA LEU A 4 3.21 3.24 -2.88
C LEU A 4 4.05 4.50 -2.71
N ASP A 5 5.11 4.38 -1.95
CA ASP A 5 6.05 5.47 -1.67
C ASP A 5 7.00 5.68 -2.85
N PHE A 6 6.89 6.85 -3.46
CA PHE A 6 7.77 7.34 -4.52
C PHE A 6 8.55 8.57 -4.06
N SER A 7 8.84 8.64 -2.76
CA SER A 7 9.71 9.69 -2.19
C SER A 7 11.17 9.48 -2.58
N GLY A 8 11.98 10.52 -2.41
CA GLY A 8 13.39 10.48 -2.81
C GLY A 8 14.23 9.46 -2.04
N SER A 9 13.88 9.11 -0.80
CA SER A 9 14.57 8.09 0.01
C SER A 9 14.40 6.68 -0.55
N MET A 10 13.31 6.41 -1.27
CA MET A 10 13.07 5.14 -1.96
C MET A 10 13.97 4.94 -3.19
N SER A 11 14.69 5.96 -3.66
CA SER A 11 15.53 5.83 -4.87
C SER A 11 16.58 4.73 -4.75
N GLY A 12 16.75 3.92 -5.81
CA GLY A 12 17.64 2.76 -5.83
C GLY A 12 16.98 1.51 -5.28
N ASP A 13 17.68 0.76 -4.43
CA ASP A 13 17.26 -0.57 -3.97
C ASP A 13 15.82 -0.61 -3.39
N GLY A 14 15.42 0.43 -2.65
CA GLY A 14 14.07 0.49 -2.06
C GLY A 14 12.96 0.53 -3.11
N PHE A 15 13.15 1.31 -4.17
CA PHE A 15 12.19 1.37 -5.27
C PHE A 15 12.21 0.11 -6.11
N ASP A 16 13.40 -0.45 -6.38
CA ASP A 16 13.53 -1.69 -7.14
C ASP A 16 12.83 -2.85 -6.41
N GLU A 17 12.98 -2.95 -5.09
CA GLU A 17 12.29 -3.94 -4.26
C GLU A 17 10.76 -3.75 -4.28
N LEU A 18 10.28 -2.49 -4.20
CA LEU A 18 8.85 -2.15 -4.27
C LEU A 18 8.28 -2.50 -5.64
N ASP A 19 8.98 -2.14 -6.71
CA ASP A 19 8.57 -2.42 -8.09
C ASP A 19 8.49 -3.92 -8.36
N ASP A 20 9.51 -4.67 -7.95
CA ASP A 20 9.52 -6.14 -8.02
C ASP A 20 8.35 -6.77 -7.25
N ALA A 21 8.05 -6.25 -6.06
CA ALA A 21 6.92 -6.68 -5.25
C ALA A 21 5.57 -6.45 -5.94
N MET A 22 5.37 -5.26 -6.50
CA MET A 22 4.15 -4.92 -7.22
C MET A 22 4.03 -5.70 -8.53
N ASN A 23 5.11 -5.85 -9.27
CA ASN A 23 5.17 -6.69 -10.47
C ASN A 23 4.87 -8.17 -10.16
N TYR A 24 5.24 -8.64 -8.97
CA TYR A 24 4.89 -9.99 -8.52
C TYR A 24 3.40 -10.13 -8.22
N ILE A 25 2.84 -9.26 -7.38
CA ILE A 25 1.46 -9.41 -6.90
C ILE A 25 0.40 -9.04 -7.97
N LEU A 26 0.74 -8.15 -8.89
CA LEU A 26 -0.14 -7.74 -9.99
C LEU A 26 -0.06 -8.67 -11.22
N ASP A 27 0.95 -9.53 -11.32
CA ASP A 27 1.03 -10.56 -12.35
C ASP A 27 0.23 -11.80 -11.94
N TYR A 28 -0.85 -12.09 -12.65
CA TYR A 28 -1.74 -13.21 -12.31
C TYR A 28 -1.01 -14.56 -12.28
N ASP A 29 -0.19 -14.84 -13.28
CA ASP A 29 0.51 -16.12 -13.41
C ASP A 29 1.58 -16.32 -12.34
N ARG A 30 2.29 -15.24 -11.97
CA ARG A 30 3.28 -15.26 -10.89
C ARG A 30 2.59 -15.42 -9.53
N ALA A 31 1.64 -14.55 -9.23
CA ALA A 31 0.92 -14.55 -7.95
C ALA A 31 0.13 -15.85 -7.70
N SER A 32 -0.39 -16.49 -8.75
CA SER A 32 -1.18 -17.73 -8.64
C SER A 32 -0.36 -18.91 -8.10
N LYS A 33 0.96 -18.94 -8.32
CA LYS A 33 1.85 -19.99 -7.81
C LYS A 33 1.84 -20.03 -6.27
N ASP A 34 1.67 -18.87 -5.63
CA ASP A 34 1.60 -18.72 -4.19
C ASP A 34 0.17 -18.47 -3.65
N LYS A 35 -0.84 -18.59 -4.51
CA LYS A 35 -2.27 -18.35 -4.22
C LYS A 35 -2.56 -16.90 -3.80
N LEU A 36 -1.78 -15.95 -4.34
CA LEU A 36 -1.90 -14.53 -4.05
C LEU A 36 -2.60 -13.72 -5.16
N GLN A 37 -2.98 -14.37 -6.26
CA GLN A 37 -3.64 -13.72 -7.39
C GLN A 37 -4.95 -13.03 -6.97
N PHE A 38 -5.25 -11.91 -7.60
CA PHE A 38 -6.54 -11.26 -7.47
C PHE A 38 -7.62 -12.04 -8.20
N SER A 39 -8.82 -12.06 -7.65
CA SER A 39 -10.00 -12.62 -8.30
C SER A 39 -10.61 -11.62 -9.29
N ALA A 40 -11.42 -12.07 -10.23
CA ALA A 40 -12.13 -11.21 -11.17
C ALA A 40 -13.05 -10.17 -10.49
N LYS A 41 -13.39 -10.37 -9.23
CA LYS A 41 -14.26 -9.47 -8.44
C LYS A 41 -13.49 -8.47 -7.58
N ASP A 42 -12.17 -8.64 -7.42
CA ASP A 42 -11.38 -7.74 -6.60
C ASP A 42 -11.27 -6.37 -7.28
N LYS A 43 -11.36 -5.32 -6.48
CA LYS A 43 -11.08 -3.94 -6.90
C LYS A 43 -9.71 -3.55 -6.37
N ILE A 44 -8.86 -3.05 -7.25
CA ILE A 44 -7.50 -2.65 -6.93
C ILE A 44 -7.38 -1.16 -7.17
N THR A 45 -6.88 -0.45 -6.16
CA THR A 45 -6.49 0.95 -6.30
C THR A 45 -5.03 1.09 -5.91
N VAL A 46 -4.25 1.74 -6.75
CA VAL A 46 -2.87 2.13 -6.49
C VAL A 46 -2.82 3.65 -6.33
N ILE A 47 -2.32 4.10 -5.19
CA ILE A 47 -2.07 5.51 -4.87
C ILE A 47 -0.56 5.68 -4.76
N THR A 48 0.04 6.50 -5.61
CA THR A 48 1.46 6.84 -5.52
C THR A 48 1.62 8.19 -4.84
N PHE A 49 2.64 8.31 -3.99
CA PHE A 49 2.89 9.53 -3.24
C PHE A 49 4.40 9.78 -3.05
N GLY A 50 4.73 11.03 -2.85
CA GLY A 50 6.00 11.56 -2.40
C GLY A 50 5.70 12.81 -1.58
N SER A 51 6.01 14.03 -2.04
CA SER A 51 5.67 15.28 -1.34
C SER A 51 4.15 15.52 -1.20
N HIS A 52 3.34 14.83 -1.97
CA HIS A 52 1.88 14.80 -1.94
C HIS A 52 1.42 13.51 -2.67
N VAL A 53 0.12 13.27 -2.75
CA VAL A 53 -0.42 12.21 -3.60
C VAL A 53 -0.21 12.58 -5.07
N TYR A 54 0.55 11.76 -5.79
CA TYR A 54 0.85 12.01 -7.22
C TYR A 54 -0.24 11.47 -8.12
N ASN A 55 -0.53 10.17 -8.00
CA ASN A 55 -1.48 9.49 -8.88
C ASN A 55 -2.44 8.61 -8.09
N THR A 56 -3.56 8.29 -8.73
CA THR A 56 -4.52 7.30 -8.24
C THR A 56 -5.02 6.52 -9.45
N TRP A 57 -4.67 5.25 -9.52
CA TRP A 57 -5.05 4.35 -10.60
C TRP A 57 -5.94 3.24 -10.08
N HIS A 58 -6.83 2.77 -10.92
CA HIS A 58 -7.80 1.73 -10.59
C HIS A 58 -7.73 0.59 -11.59
N ALA A 59 -7.89 -0.64 -11.10
CA ALA A 59 -8.08 -1.82 -11.91
C ALA A 59 -9.12 -2.75 -11.25
N SER A 60 -9.62 -3.70 -11.99
CA SER A 60 -10.51 -4.74 -11.48
C SER A 60 -9.98 -6.12 -11.86
N GLY A 61 -9.94 -7.00 -10.88
CA GLY A 61 -9.64 -8.39 -11.09
C GLY A 61 -8.27 -8.64 -11.71
N HIS A 62 -8.28 -9.19 -12.91
CA HIS A 62 -7.08 -9.60 -13.63
C HIS A 62 -6.50 -8.53 -14.56
N ASP A 63 -7.18 -7.39 -14.72
CA ASP A 63 -6.80 -6.34 -15.67
C ASP A 63 -5.81 -5.36 -15.01
N THR A 64 -4.62 -5.85 -14.72
CA THR A 64 -3.58 -5.14 -13.94
C THR A 64 -2.38 -4.67 -14.76
N ASP A 65 -2.34 -4.96 -16.05
CA ASP A 65 -1.19 -4.63 -16.91
C ASP A 65 -0.91 -3.13 -17.00
N GLU A 66 -1.97 -2.30 -17.02
CA GLU A 66 -1.81 -0.85 -17.05
C GLU A 66 -1.25 -0.32 -15.72
N LEU A 67 -1.66 -0.89 -14.58
CA LEU A 67 -1.09 -0.55 -13.27
C LEU A 67 0.40 -0.82 -13.24
N ARG A 68 0.84 -1.99 -13.72
CA ARG A 68 2.25 -2.38 -13.76
C ARG A 68 3.07 -1.38 -14.59
N LYS A 69 2.63 -1.09 -15.82
CA LYS A 69 3.30 -0.11 -16.70
C LYS A 69 3.43 1.28 -16.08
N ASN A 70 2.40 1.72 -15.35
CA ASN A 70 2.40 3.02 -14.70
C ASN A 70 3.37 3.07 -13.52
N ILE A 71 3.54 1.96 -12.78
CA ILE A 71 4.51 1.84 -11.68
C ILE A 71 5.93 1.84 -12.25
N ASP A 72 6.23 0.95 -13.21
CA ASP A 72 7.55 0.79 -13.86
C ASP A 72 8.08 2.11 -14.45
N GLY A 73 7.18 2.95 -14.96
CA GLY A 73 7.53 4.25 -15.59
C GLY A 73 7.77 5.39 -14.62
N SER A 74 7.69 5.16 -13.31
CA SER A 74 7.76 6.20 -12.29
C SER A 74 9.17 6.40 -11.74
N VAL A 75 9.45 7.62 -11.25
CA VAL A 75 10.75 7.97 -10.66
C VAL A 75 10.54 8.53 -9.26
N PRO A 76 11.16 7.93 -8.22
CA PRO A 76 11.08 8.43 -6.86
C PRO A 76 11.65 9.84 -6.73
N THR A 77 10.92 10.72 -6.03
CA THR A 77 11.33 12.11 -5.79
C THR A 77 10.55 12.74 -4.64
N GLY A 78 11.13 13.76 -4.03
CA GLY A 78 10.45 14.57 -3.00
C GLY A 78 10.48 13.97 -1.61
N THR A 79 9.56 14.44 -0.78
CA THR A 79 9.35 14.05 0.63
C THR A 79 8.30 12.95 0.75
N THR A 80 7.84 12.59 1.98
CA THR A 80 7.02 11.41 2.23
C THR A 80 5.69 11.78 2.88
N ALA A 81 4.63 11.91 2.07
CA ALA A 81 3.26 12.25 2.51
C ALA A 81 2.38 10.99 2.70
N LEU A 82 2.84 10.01 3.46
CA LEU A 82 2.12 8.75 3.67
C LEU A 82 0.74 8.97 4.30
N TYR A 83 0.62 9.86 5.29
CA TYR A 83 -0.67 10.13 5.93
C TYR A 83 -1.73 10.57 4.92
N ASP A 84 -1.37 11.44 3.97
CA ASP A 84 -2.28 11.91 2.93
C ASP A 84 -2.71 10.80 1.98
N ALA A 85 -1.77 9.91 1.62
CA ALA A 85 -2.06 8.75 0.78
C ALA A 85 -3.02 7.77 1.46
N VAL A 86 -2.79 7.47 2.75
CA VAL A 86 -3.68 6.61 3.53
C VAL A 86 -5.05 7.25 3.72
N ILE A 87 -5.14 8.54 4.03
CA ILE A 87 -6.41 9.29 4.11
C ILE A 87 -7.18 9.20 2.79
N LYS A 88 -6.49 9.36 1.66
CA LYS A 88 -7.09 9.19 0.33
C LYS A 88 -7.61 7.77 0.12
N GLY A 89 -6.86 6.76 0.54
CA GLY A 89 -7.27 5.35 0.50
C GLY A 89 -8.54 5.09 1.32
N LEU A 90 -8.59 5.63 2.54
CA LEU A 90 -9.78 5.56 3.41
C LEU A 90 -11.00 6.22 2.77
N ASP A 91 -10.82 7.37 2.10
CA ASP A 91 -11.90 8.05 1.38
C ASP A 91 -12.47 7.23 0.23
N ILE A 92 -11.62 6.51 -0.48
CA ILE A 92 -12.03 5.63 -1.59
C ILE A 92 -12.80 4.44 -1.02
N LEU A 93 -12.22 3.73 -0.06
CA LEU A 93 -12.82 2.52 0.52
C LEU A 93 -14.12 2.81 1.27
N ASN A 94 -14.25 3.97 1.91
CA ASN A 94 -15.49 4.36 2.62
C ASN A 94 -16.68 4.59 1.68
N LYS A 95 -16.43 4.73 0.37
CA LYS A 95 -17.46 4.87 -0.67
C LYS A 95 -17.83 3.55 -1.34
N ASP A 96 -16.99 2.54 -1.19
CA ASP A 96 -17.26 1.20 -1.75
C ASP A 96 -18.33 0.46 -0.95
N SER A 97 -18.95 -0.54 -1.60
CA SER A 97 -19.97 -1.40 -0.97
C SER A 97 -19.40 -2.11 0.27
N ASP A 98 -20.28 -2.34 1.26
CA ASP A 98 -19.95 -3.10 2.47
C ASP A 98 -19.79 -4.61 2.20
N ASP A 99 -20.08 -5.07 0.97
CA ASP A 99 -19.85 -6.45 0.53
C ASP A 99 -18.37 -6.79 0.30
N TYR A 100 -17.49 -5.78 0.29
CA TYR A 100 -16.05 -5.97 0.12
C TYR A 100 -15.31 -6.03 1.45
N THR A 101 -14.39 -6.97 1.56
CA THR A 101 -13.32 -6.88 2.58
C THR A 101 -12.34 -5.80 2.16
N LYS A 102 -12.21 -4.76 2.97
CA LYS A 102 -11.45 -3.55 2.66
C LYS A 102 -10.09 -3.57 3.38
N THR A 103 -9.03 -3.21 2.67
CA THR A 103 -7.66 -3.22 3.22
C THR A 103 -6.82 -2.13 2.57
N ILE A 104 -5.95 -1.49 3.34
CA ILE A 104 -4.89 -0.61 2.85
C ILE A 104 -3.54 -1.29 3.11
N ILE A 105 -2.65 -1.26 2.12
CA ILE A 105 -1.27 -1.72 2.20
C ILE A 105 -0.39 -0.53 1.85
N ALA A 106 0.34 0.00 2.82
CA ALA A 106 1.36 1.01 2.62
C ALA A 106 2.70 0.32 2.35
N MET A 107 3.39 0.75 1.29
CA MET A 107 4.70 0.23 0.89
C MET A 107 5.69 1.39 0.88
N THR A 108 6.62 1.43 1.84
CA THR A 108 7.42 2.63 2.16
C THR A 108 8.70 2.25 2.92
N ASP A 109 9.66 3.17 2.96
CA ASP A 109 10.80 3.11 3.88
C ASP A 109 10.51 3.72 5.27
N GLY A 110 9.28 4.16 5.54
CA GLY A 110 8.80 4.61 6.85
C GLY A 110 9.19 6.02 7.27
N ASN A 111 9.91 6.77 6.46
CA ASN A 111 10.42 8.10 6.84
C ASN A 111 9.39 9.20 6.58
N ILE A 112 8.29 9.22 7.35
CA ILE A 112 7.15 10.13 7.14
C ILE A 112 7.51 11.54 7.62
N ASN A 113 7.46 12.53 6.72
CA ASN A 113 7.83 13.90 7.04
C ASN A 113 6.85 14.97 6.53
N VAL A 114 5.69 14.57 5.99
CA VAL A 114 4.60 15.43 5.56
C VAL A 114 3.28 14.97 6.19
N GLY A 115 2.45 15.92 6.62
CA GLY A 115 1.18 15.65 7.28
C GLY A 115 1.33 15.29 8.76
N THR A 116 0.22 14.92 9.41
CA THR A 116 0.21 14.56 10.83
C THR A 116 -0.56 13.27 11.10
N PHE A 117 -0.07 12.47 12.04
CA PHE A 117 -0.81 11.31 12.54
C PHE A 117 -2.19 11.68 13.10
N SER A 118 -2.33 12.88 13.67
CA SER A 118 -3.61 13.37 14.18
C SER A 118 -4.67 13.49 13.10
N ASP A 119 -4.29 13.95 11.90
CA ASP A 119 -5.21 14.05 10.75
C ASP A 119 -5.67 12.67 10.30
N LEU A 120 -4.74 11.71 10.16
CA LEU A 120 -5.06 10.33 9.86
C LEU A 120 -5.99 9.72 10.92
N LYS A 121 -5.68 9.87 12.20
CA LYS A 121 -6.51 9.36 13.32
C LYS A 121 -7.92 9.95 13.30
N ASN A 122 -8.04 11.25 13.04
CA ASN A 122 -9.33 11.93 12.93
C ASN A 122 -10.13 11.44 11.72
N LYS A 123 -9.46 11.12 10.62
CA LYS A 123 -10.08 10.53 9.44
C LYS A 123 -10.55 9.12 9.71
N TYR A 124 -9.68 8.28 10.29
CA TYR A 124 -9.99 6.87 10.60
C TYR A 124 -11.22 6.71 11.47
N LYS A 125 -11.41 7.58 12.47
CA LYS A 125 -12.61 7.60 13.34
C LYS A 125 -13.93 7.88 12.60
N LYS A 126 -13.87 8.43 11.38
CA LYS A 126 -15.05 8.81 10.58
C LYS A 126 -15.42 7.77 9.51
N VAL A 127 -14.56 6.76 9.28
CA VAL A 127 -14.91 5.68 8.38
C VAL A 127 -15.86 4.71 9.06
N LYS A 128 -16.73 4.06 8.29
CA LYS A 128 -17.79 3.17 8.81
C LYS A 128 -17.25 1.82 9.26
N ASP A 129 -16.26 1.32 8.52
CA ASP A 129 -15.71 -0.02 8.70
C ASP A 129 -14.37 0.04 9.42
N GLU A 130 -14.02 -1.03 10.12
CA GLU A 130 -12.65 -1.24 10.58
C GLU A 130 -11.79 -1.68 9.38
N ILE A 131 -11.05 -0.73 8.79
CA ILE A 131 -10.19 -0.96 7.63
C ILE A 131 -8.76 -1.14 8.13
N PRO A 132 -8.17 -2.35 8.08
CA PRO A 132 -6.78 -2.55 8.48
C PRO A 132 -5.82 -1.84 7.52
N ILE A 133 -4.81 -1.17 8.09
CA ILE A 133 -3.76 -0.46 7.38
C ILE A 133 -2.44 -1.17 7.67
N TYR A 134 -2.06 -2.08 6.80
CA TYR A 134 -0.78 -2.79 6.88
C TYR A 134 0.32 -1.95 6.27
N SER A 135 1.55 -2.10 6.78
CA SER A 135 2.75 -1.54 6.18
C SER A 135 3.72 -2.65 5.80
N ILE A 136 4.34 -2.53 4.62
CA ILE A 136 5.45 -3.36 4.17
C ILE A 136 6.63 -2.43 3.97
N THR A 137 7.72 -2.68 4.70
CA THR A 137 8.91 -1.83 4.70
C THR A 137 9.94 -2.28 3.67
N PHE A 138 10.66 -1.31 3.11
CA PHE A 138 11.77 -1.50 2.18
C PHE A 138 12.98 -0.68 2.61
N GLY A 139 14.16 -1.01 2.11
CA GLY A 139 15.35 -0.23 2.43
C GLY A 139 15.72 -0.23 3.91
N SER A 140 16.10 0.93 4.44
CA SER A 140 16.45 1.16 5.86
C SER A 140 15.26 1.82 6.57
N ALA A 141 14.21 1.05 6.80
CA ALA A 141 12.96 1.57 7.30
C ALA A 141 13.00 2.03 8.75
N GLU A 142 12.36 3.18 9.04
CA GLU A 142 12.01 3.63 10.39
C GLU A 142 10.60 3.14 10.75
N GLU A 143 10.51 2.03 11.48
CA GLU A 143 9.23 1.34 11.72
C GLU A 143 8.34 2.01 12.77
N GLU A 144 8.89 2.82 13.69
CA GLU A 144 8.14 3.41 14.81
C GLU A 144 6.89 4.19 14.35
N GLN A 145 7.01 4.98 13.28
CA GLN A 145 5.87 5.73 12.73
C GLN A 145 4.83 4.81 12.08
N LEU A 146 5.27 3.71 11.50
CA LEU A 146 4.39 2.72 10.86
C LEU A 146 3.66 1.86 11.88
N GLU A 147 4.31 1.51 12.99
CA GLU A 147 3.68 0.79 14.10
C GLU A 147 2.50 1.56 14.69
N VAL A 148 2.63 2.89 14.84
CA VAL A 148 1.53 3.74 15.32
C VAL A 148 0.33 3.72 14.36
N ILE A 149 0.56 3.66 13.04
CA ILE A 149 -0.51 3.52 12.04
C ILE A 149 -1.14 2.12 12.11
N ALA A 150 -0.33 1.09 12.24
CA ALA A 150 -0.79 -0.29 12.35
C ALA A 150 -1.64 -0.49 13.62
N ASP A 151 -1.20 0.03 14.76
CA ASP A 151 -1.94 -0.01 16.04
C ASP A 151 -3.29 0.69 15.95
N LEU A 152 -3.36 1.83 15.24
CA LEU A 152 -4.62 2.56 15.03
C LEU A 152 -5.68 1.69 14.35
N SER A 153 -5.28 0.78 13.49
CA SER A 153 -6.17 -0.03 12.63
C SER A 153 -6.17 -1.52 12.96
N ASN A 154 -5.55 -1.91 14.09
CA ASN A 154 -5.38 -3.31 14.51
C ASN A 154 -4.69 -4.17 13.42
N ALA A 155 -3.73 -3.58 12.72
CA ALA A 155 -2.95 -4.20 11.66
C ALA A 155 -1.49 -4.47 12.11
N ARG A 156 -0.55 -4.63 11.18
CA ARG A 156 0.87 -4.91 11.46
C ARG A 156 1.79 -4.28 10.44
N VAL A 157 3.05 -4.13 10.84
CA VAL A 157 4.18 -3.81 9.96
C VAL A 157 4.90 -5.11 9.59
N PHE A 158 5.33 -5.24 8.34
CA PHE A 158 6.08 -6.37 7.81
C PHE A 158 7.37 -5.89 7.13
N ASP A 159 8.45 -6.61 7.33
CA ASP A 159 9.69 -6.41 6.59
C ASP A 159 9.57 -7.03 5.18
N GLY A 160 9.55 -6.17 4.16
CA GLY A 160 9.41 -6.58 2.77
C GLY A 160 10.64 -7.31 2.22
N LYS A 161 11.84 -7.07 2.76
CA LYS A 161 13.07 -7.74 2.31
C LYS A 161 13.12 -9.20 2.69
N THR A 162 12.71 -9.51 3.92
CA THR A 162 12.88 -10.87 4.48
C THR A 162 11.68 -11.76 4.22
N ASP A 163 10.47 -11.20 4.06
CA ASP A 163 9.27 -12.03 4.04
C ASP A 163 8.07 -11.42 3.28
N LEU A 164 8.32 -10.86 2.10
CA LEU A 164 7.29 -10.25 1.27
C LEU A 164 6.09 -11.17 1.00
N LEU A 165 6.35 -12.45 0.70
CA LEU A 165 5.28 -13.42 0.44
C LEU A 165 4.42 -13.67 1.67
N THR A 166 5.03 -13.80 2.84
CA THR A 166 4.29 -13.93 4.09
C THR A 166 3.51 -12.67 4.42
N ALA A 167 4.08 -11.49 4.18
CA ALA A 167 3.38 -10.22 4.32
C ALA A 167 2.10 -10.21 3.48
N PHE A 168 2.18 -10.49 2.20
CA PHE A 168 1.02 -10.54 1.31
C PHE A 168 0.02 -11.64 1.70
N LYS A 169 0.48 -12.84 2.08
CA LYS A 169 -0.41 -13.91 2.55
C LYS A 169 -1.22 -13.50 3.78
N LYS A 170 -0.56 -12.90 4.77
CA LYS A 170 -1.21 -12.44 6.01
C LYS A 170 -2.19 -11.30 5.75
N VAL A 171 -1.81 -10.33 4.91
CA VAL A 171 -2.70 -9.23 4.51
C VAL A 171 -3.96 -9.76 3.81
N ARG A 172 -3.86 -10.83 3.05
CA ARG A 172 -5.01 -11.48 2.37
C ARG A 172 -5.76 -12.49 3.26
N GLY A 173 -5.41 -12.63 4.52
CA GLY A 173 -6.08 -13.52 5.47
C GLY A 173 -5.71 -15.01 5.31
N TYR A 174 -4.64 -15.33 4.61
CA TYR A 174 -4.09 -16.69 4.59
C TYR A 174 -3.17 -16.89 5.81
N ASN A 175 -3.51 -17.86 6.66
CA ASN A 175 -2.67 -18.29 7.79
C ASN A 175 -1.64 -19.33 7.35
#